data_0694a13416d65587eef6f528f5e8e486
#
_entry.id   0694a13416d65587eef6f528f5e8e486
#
_cell.length_a   1.000
_cell.length_b   1.000
_cell.length_c   1.000
_cell.angle_alpha   90.00
_cell.angle_beta   90.00
_cell.angle_gamma   90.00
#
_symmetry.space_group_name_H-M   'P 1'
#
loop_
_entity.id
_entity.type
_entity.pdbx_description
1 polymer ?
#
loop_
_entity_poly.entity_id
_entity_poly.type
_entity_poly.pdbx_seq_one_letter_code
_entity_poly.pdbx_strand_id
1 'polypeptide(L)'
;MTIPDAAALRARIRVRRRDFVVDATLDVAPGETVAVMGRSGAGKSTLLGALAGLTPLDEGEISVDGRVLDRPPRTRTAPMHRGIVLLGQEARLFPHLPVRENVAFGPRAAGVPASVARDAAEEWLARVGLPGTGDRRPAQLSGGEQQRVAVARALAAEPRVVLLDEPLVALDAVTASEIRAMLRERLAGVTTVAVTHDAIDAAALADRLVIVERGRVTQEGPVRDVLSTPLTDVAARIAGLERVVGEARGGAFVRGALRLASADPASRALAATDGATLAAVYRAIDARLGEGTPVRVVSVEPTPTGVRVVTAEGSAEVAPIEAASIRPGDTVLWSVPPERVRFVASR
;
A
#
# COMPACT_ATOMS: atom_id res chain seq x y z
N MET A 1 -3.87 24.11 -8.23
CA MET A 1 -3.02 22.92 -8.47
C MET A 1 -3.46 22.35 -9.81
N THR A 2 -2.69 22.66 -10.86
CA THR A 2 -2.99 22.28 -12.25
C THR A 2 -2.74 20.78 -12.37
N ILE A 3 -3.79 20.02 -12.67
CA ILE A 3 -3.68 18.60 -13.01
C ILE A 3 -2.87 18.52 -14.30
N PRO A 4 -1.74 17.79 -14.36
CA PRO A 4 -1.05 17.61 -15.63
C PRO A 4 -1.99 16.88 -16.57
N ASP A 5 -2.16 17.43 -17.77
CA ASP A 5 -3.06 16.90 -18.81
C ASP A 5 -2.61 15.56 -19.40
N ALA A 6 -1.50 15.00 -18.93
CA ALA A 6 -0.85 13.79 -19.39
C ALA A 6 -0.67 12.77 -18.26
N ALA A 7 -1.74 12.19 -17.73
CA ALA A 7 -1.59 10.98 -16.93
C ALA A 7 -1.27 9.81 -17.86
N ALA A 8 -0.21 9.04 -17.55
CA ALA A 8 0.14 7.83 -18.30
C ALA A 8 -0.93 6.75 -18.13
N LEU A 9 -1.56 6.66 -16.94
CA LEU A 9 -2.68 5.77 -16.69
C LEU A 9 -3.85 6.59 -16.11
N ARG A 10 -5.02 6.52 -16.75
CA ARG A 10 -6.28 7.01 -16.21
C ARG A 10 -7.26 5.86 -16.10
N ALA A 11 -7.88 5.71 -14.95
CA ALA A 11 -8.84 4.64 -14.72
C ALA A 11 -10.01 5.13 -13.88
N ARG A 12 -11.21 5.07 -14.46
CA ARG A 12 -12.47 5.13 -13.73
C ARG A 12 -13.07 3.73 -13.79
N ILE A 13 -13.11 3.06 -12.66
CA ILE A 13 -13.41 1.64 -12.57
C ILE A 13 -14.68 1.46 -11.77
N ARG A 14 -15.71 0.86 -12.38
CA ARG A 14 -16.86 0.37 -11.67
C ARG A 14 -17.07 -1.10 -12.01
N VAL A 15 -16.93 -1.95 -10.98
CA VAL A 15 -17.08 -3.40 -11.07
C VAL A 15 -17.98 -3.89 -9.95
N ARG A 16 -19.09 -4.53 -10.31
CA ARG A 16 -20.02 -5.16 -9.37
C ARG A 16 -19.53 -6.56 -8.99
N ARG A 17 -19.50 -6.82 -7.71
CA ARG A 17 -19.26 -8.13 -7.12
C ARG A 17 -20.52 -8.55 -6.36
N ARG A 18 -20.59 -9.84 -5.94
CA ARG A 18 -21.78 -10.36 -5.25
C ARG A 18 -22.19 -9.48 -4.07
N ASP A 19 -21.23 -9.05 -3.26
CA ASP A 19 -21.48 -8.40 -1.97
C ASP A 19 -21.09 -6.92 -1.93
N PHE A 20 -20.42 -6.39 -2.95
CA PHE A 20 -19.98 -4.99 -2.98
C PHE A 20 -19.66 -4.51 -4.40
N VAL A 21 -19.52 -3.20 -4.53
CA VAL A 21 -19.13 -2.54 -5.78
C VAL A 21 -17.75 -1.90 -5.58
N VAL A 22 -16.81 -2.19 -6.49
CA VAL A 22 -15.61 -1.38 -6.63
C VAL A 22 -15.98 -0.18 -7.49
N ASP A 23 -15.85 1.01 -6.94
CA ASP A 23 -16.11 2.29 -7.59
C ASP A 23 -14.96 3.24 -7.24
N ALA A 24 -13.93 3.24 -8.09
CA ALA A 24 -12.68 3.93 -7.83
C ALA A 24 -12.17 4.65 -9.06
N THR A 25 -11.60 5.84 -8.83
CA THR A 25 -10.85 6.60 -9.82
C THR A 25 -9.38 6.57 -9.43
N LEU A 26 -8.51 6.33 -10.42
CA LEU A 26 -7.06 6.33 -10.25
C LEU A 26 -6.41 6.96 -11.47
N ASP A 27 -5.69 8.05 -11.25
CA ASP A 27 -4.85 8.71 -12.24
C ASP A 27 -3.40 8.57 -11.80
N VAL A 28 -2.51 8.13 -12.68
CA VAL A 28 -1.07 7.93 -12.40
C VAL A 28 -0.28 8.71 -13.43
N ALA A 29 0.62 9.58 -12.96
CA ALA A 29 1.48 10.35 -13.84
C ALA A 29 2.55 9.46 -14.52
N PRO A 30 3.14 9.91 -15.66
CA PRO A 30 4.24 9.20 -16.28
C PRO A 30 5.39 9.00 -15.29
N GLY A 31 5.84 7.75 -15.12
CA GLY A 31 6.94 7.40 -14.23
C GLY A 31 6.62 7.46 -12.73
N GLU A 32 5.37 7.78 -12.34
CA GLU A 32 4.93 7.77 -10.94
C GLU A 32 4.70 6.34 -10.47
N THR A 33 5.06 6.06 -9.23
CA THR A 33 4.66 4.84 -8.52
C THR A 33 3.57 5.17 -7.50
N VAL A 34 2.39 4.56 -7.66
CA VAL A 34 1.26 4.67 -6.74
C VAL A 34 1.09 3.38 -5.96
N ALA A 35 1.17 3.46 -4.63
CA ALA A 35 0.78 2.34 -3.77
C ALA A 35 -0.73 2.35 -3.51
N VAL A 36 -1.35 1.18 -3.54
CA VAL A 36 -2.76 0.98 -3.18
C VAL A 36 -2.83 0.08 -1.96
N MET A 37 -3.35 0.59 -0.87
CA MET A 37 -3.48 -0.13 0.39
C MET A 37 -4.94 -0.19 0.86
N GLY A 38 -5.25 -1.12 1.74
CA GLY A 38 -6.59 -1.32 2.29
C GLY A 38 -6.74 -2.73 2.88
N ARG A 39 -7.80 -2.96 3.65
CA ARG A 39 -8.06 -4.27 4.28
C ARG A 39 -8.23 -5.38 3.23
N SER A 40 -8.07 -6.64 3.66
CA SER A 40 -8.46 -7.78 2.83
C SER A 40 -9.94 -7.64 2.43
N GLY A 41 -10.26 -7.94 1.16
CA GLY A 41 -11.62 -7.76 0.64
C GLY A 41 -11.99 -6.31 0.26
N ALA A 42 -11.11 -5.31 0.42
CA ALA A 42 -11.42 -3.92 0.07
C ALA A 42 -11.60 -3.66 -1.44
N GLY A 43 -11.23 -4.62 -2.32
CA GLY A 43 -11.37 -4.49 -3.77
C GLY A 43 -10.06 -4.28 -4.53
N LYS A 44 -8.90 -4.31 -3.86
CA LYS A 44 -7.59 -4.07 -4.48
C LYS A 44 -7.28 -5.00 -5.66
N SER A 45 -7.43 -6.31 -5.49
CA SER A 45 -7.19 -7.29 -6.57
C SER A 45 -8.21 -7.15 -7.72
N THR A 46 -9.44 -6.68 -7.42
CA THR A 46 -10.42 -6.35 -8.47
C THR A 46 -9.96 -5.13 -9.26
N LEU A 47 -9.42 -4.11 -8.59
CA LEU A 47 -8.84 -2.92 -9.20
C LEU A 47 -7.68 -3.31 -10.14
N LEU A 48 -6.69 -4.06 -9.63
CA LEU A 48 -5.57 -4.55 -10.45
C LEU A 48 -6.04 -5.44 -11.61
N GLY A 49 -6.98 -6.34 -11.34
CA GLY A 49 -7.55 -7.21 -12.38
C GLY A 49 -8.26 -6.43 -13.49
N ALA A 50 -8.94 -5.33 -13.16
CA ALA A 50 -9.57 -4.45 -14.14
C ALA A 50 -8.50 -3.73 -14.98
N LEU A 51 -7.47 -3.14 -14.36
CA LEU A 51 -6.36 -2.51 -15.06
C LEU A 51 -5.66 -3.49 -16.00
N ALA A 52 -5.37 -4.70 -15.54
CA ALA A 52 -4.76 -5.76 -16.35
C ALA A 52 -5.68 -6.32 -17.45
N GLY A 53 -7.00 -6.03 -17.42
CA GLY A 53 -7.98 -6.58 -18.36
C GLY A 53 -8.46 -8.00 -18.04
N LEU A 54 -8.10 -8.51 -16.85
CA LEU A 54 -8.53 -9.83 -16.35
C LEU A 54 -9.95 -9.79 -15.78
N THR A 55 -10.36 -8.62 -15.28
CA THR A 55 -11.71 -8.36 -14.76
C THR A 55 -12.41 -7.36 -15.68
N PRO A 56 -13.58 -7.69 -16.27
CA PRO A 56 -14.32 -6.75 -17.09
C PRO A 56 -14.86 -5.59 -16.23
N LEU A 57 -14.91 -4.40 -16.83
CA LEU A 57 -15.65 -3.27 -16.27
C LEU A 57 -17.15 -3.46 -16.50
N ASP A 58 -17.98 -3.07 -15.54
CA ASP A 58 -19.41 -2.84 -15.77
C ASP A 58 -19.64 -1.44 -16.34
N GLU A 59 -18.95 -0.45 -15.79
CA GLU A 59 -19.01 0.96 -16.20
C GLU A 59 -17.63 1.61 -16.01
N GLY A 60 -17.38 2.71 -16.72
CA GLY A 60 -16.16 3.50 -16.60
C GLY A 60 -15.24 3.40 -17.80
N GLU A 61 -13.97 3.73 -17.59
CA GLU A 61 -12.97 3.78 -18.65
C GLU A 61 -11.57 3.56 -18.09
N ILE A 62 -10.74 2.85 -18.85
CA ILE A 62 -9.31 2.72 -18.61
C ILE A 62 -8.57 3.16 -19.86
N SER A 63 -7.61 4.07 -19.71
CA SER A 63 -6.72 4.51 -20.79
C SER A 63 -5.27 4.56 -20.33
N VAL A 64 -4.35 4.29 -21.26
CA VAL A 64 -2.90 4.39 -21.07
C VAL A 64 -2.35 5.26 -22.18
N ASP A 65 -1.58 6.29 -21.86
CA ASP A 65 -1.02 7.29 -22.78
C ASP A 65 -2.10 7.86 -23.75
N GLY A 66 -3.28 8.14 -23.22
CA GLY A 66 -4.41 8.64 -24.01
C GLY A 66 -5.15 7.60 -24.85
N ARG A 67 -4.60 6.35 -24.97
CA ARG A 67 -5.26 5.26 -25.68
C ARG A 67 -6.28 4.59 -24.76
N VAL A 68 -7.56 4.59 -25.15
CA VAL A 68 -8.62 3.87 -24.44
C VAL A 68 -8.42 2.35 -24.60
N LEU A 69 -8.27 1.66 -23.48
CA LEU A 69 -8.12 0.20 -23.40
C LEU A 69 -9.43 -0.51 -23.05
N ASP A 70 -10.26 0.14 -22.23
CA ASP A 70 -11.55 -0.41 -21.80
C ASP A 70 -12.59 0.71 -21.65
N ARG A 71 -13.75 0.54 -22.26
CA ARG A 71 -14.92 1.43 -22.15
C ARG A 71 -16.16 0.65 -22.57
N PRO A 72 -16.82 -0.03 -21.65
CA PRO A 72 -18.02 -0.80 -21.95
C PRO A 72 -19.13 0.04 -22.58
N PRO A 73 -19.94 -0.48 -23.48
CA PRO A 73 -19.82 -1.79 -24.16
C PRO A 73 -18.91 -1.73 -25.40
N ARG A 74 -18.29 -0.60 -25.70
CA ARG A 74 -17.67 -0.32 -27.01
C ARG A 74 -16.26 -0.86 -27.17
N THR A 75 -15.44 -0.80 -26.11
CA THR A 75 -14.02 -1.14 -26.21
C THR A 75 -13.63 -2.08 -25.08
N ARG A 76 -12.94 -3.17 -25.41
CA ARG A 76 -12.30 -4.06 -24.47
C ARG A 76 -11.04 -4.64 -25.09
N THR A 77 -9.89 -4.07 -24.78
CA THR A 77 -8.60 -4.56 -25.24
C THR A 77 -8.18 -5.78 -24.42
N ALA A 78 -7.81 -6.86 -25.12
CA ALA A 78 -7.30 -8.06 -24.45
C ALA A 78 -6.02 -7.76 -23.65
N PRO A 79 -5.76 -8.45 -22.52
CA PRO A 79 -4.61 -8.19 -21.64
C PRO A 79 -3.27 -8.06 -22.36
N MET A 80 -2.99 -8.98 -23.30
CA MET A 80 -1.74 -9.03 -24.06
C MET A 80 -1.49 -7.80 -24.96
N HIS A 81 -2.51 -6.99 -25.23
CA HIS A 81 -2.42 -5.81 -26.09
C HIS A 81 -2.55 -4.49 -25.32
N ARG A 82 -2.55 -4.54 -23.98
CA ARG A 82 -2.70 -3.35 -23.13
C ARG A 82 -1.39 -2.58 -22.91
N GLY A 83 -0.23 -3.24 -23.11
CA GLY A 83 1.05 -2.68 -22.69
C GLY A 83 1.20 -2.64 -21.16
N ILE A 84 0.41 -3.40 -20.44
CA ILE A 84 0.39 -3.50 -18.98
C ILE A 84 0.89 -4.89 -18.59
N VAL A 85 1.87 -4.94 -17.67
CA VAL A 85 2.37 -6.21 -17.10
C VAL A 85 1.96 -6.31 -15.64
N LEU A 86 1.41 -7.45 -15.24
CA LEU A 86 1.08 -7.76 -13.85
C LEU A 86 2.11 -8.73 -13.27
N LEU A 87 2.78 -8.30 -12.21
CA LEU A 87 3.61 -9.13 -11.35
C LEU A 87 2.81 -9.48 -10.09
N GLY A 88 2.45 -10.75 -9.94
CA GLY A 88 1.68 -11.26 -8.79
C GLY A 88 2.56 -11.63 -7.61
N GLN A 89 1.93 -12.12 -6.54
CA GLN A 89 2.59 -12.60 -5.31
C GLN A 89 3.59 -13.75 -5.60
N GLU A 90 3.24 -14.64 -6.50
CA GLU A 90 4.09 -15.74 -6.95
C GLU A 90 4.78 -15.36 -8.26
N ALA A 91 6.03 -15.79 -8.44
CA ALA A 91 6.81 -15.54 -9.64
C ALA A 91 6.17 -16.10 -10.92
N ARG A 92 5.39 -17.20 -10.80
CA ARG A 92 4.69 -17.88 -11.91
C ARG A 92 5.54 -18.00 -13.16
N LEU A 93 6.77 -18.47 -13.01
CA LEU A 93 7.66 -18.76 -14.13
C LEU A 93 7.15 -19.96 -14.91
N PHE A 94 7.45 -20.01 -16.21
CA PHE A 94 7.17 -21.17 -17.04
C PHE A 94 8.11 -22.32 -16.64
N PRO A 95 7.63 -23.39 -15.98
CA PRO A 95 8.50 -24.38 -15.35
C PRO A 95 9.27 -25.24 -16.36
N HIS A 96 8.75 -25.35 -17.57
CA HIS A 96 9.35 -26.12 -18.67
C HIS A 96 10.39 -25.34 -19.47
N LEU A 97 10.47 -24.01 -19.28
CA LEU A 97 11.43 -23.15 -19.96
C LEU A 97 12.63 -22.82 -19.07
N PRO A 98 13.85 -22.72 -19.63
CA PRO A 98 14.99 -22.13 -18.95
C PRO A 98 14.69 -20.69 -18.51
N VAL A 99 15.47 -20.19 -17.56
CA VAL A 99 15.35 -18.83 -17.00
C VAL A 99 15.49 -17.76 -18.09
N ARG A 100 16.46 -17.91 -18.99
CA ARG A 100 16.65 -17.04 -20.15
C ARG A 100 15.39 -16.96 -21.02
N GLU A 101 14.78 -18.10 -21.33
CA GLU A 101 13.57 -18.16 -22.17
C GLU A 101 12.34 -17.58 -21.44
N ASN A 102 12.29 -17.69 -20.10
CA ASN A 102 11.28 -17.01 -19.31
C ASN A 102 11.37 -15.48 -19.49
N VAL A 103 12.58 -14.92 -19.40
CA VAL A 103 12.80 -13.46 -19.54
C VAL A 103 12.60 -13.02 -20.98
N ALA A 104 13.09 -13.80 -21.97
CA ALA A 104 12.95 -13.52 -23.40
C ALA A 104 11.51 -13.66 -23.92
N PHE A 105 10.59 -14.21 -23.12
CA PHE A 105 9.22 -14.52 -23.60
C PHE A 105 8.47 -13.28 -24.08
N GLY A 106 8.48 -12.19 -23.29
CA GLY A 106 7.78 -10.94 -23.64
C GLY A 106 8.30 -10.33 -24.95
N PRO A 107 9.59 -10.04 -25.09
CA PRO A 107 10.19 -9.54 -26.32
C PRO A 107 9.90 -10.42 -27.54
N ARG A 108 10.01 -11.74 -27.40
CA ARG A 108 9.68 -12.70 -28.49
C ARG A 108 8.21 -12.64 -28.89
N ALA A 109 7.30 -12.54 -27.93
CA ALA A 109 5.87 -12.38 -28.20
C ALA A 109 5.56 -11.05 -28.91
N ALA A 110 6.40 -10.03 -28.71
CA ALA A 110 6.35 -8.75 -29.43
C ALA A 110 7.04 -8.77 -30.81
N GLY A 111 7.57 -9.93 -31.23
CA GLY A 111 8.19 -10.11 -32.57
C GLY A 111 9.70 -9.86 -32.62
N VAL A 112 10.36 -9.65 -31.48
CA VAL A 112 11.83 -9.52 -31.43
C VAL A 112 12.49 -10.86 -31.82
N PRO A 113 13.52 -10.86 -32.69
CA PRO A 113 14.25 -12.08 -33.06
C PRO A 113 14.79 -12.82 -31.83
N ALA A 114 14.76 -14.16 -31.87
CA ALA A 114 15.05 -15.00 -30.71
C ALA A 114 16.47 -14.79 -30.14
N SER A 115 17.47 -14.57 -31.00
CA SER A 115 18.85 -14.25 -30.54
C SER A 115 18.90 -12.94 -29.77
N VAL A 116 18.33 -11.87 -30.32
CA VAL A 116 18.29 -10.55 -29.69
C VAL A 116 17.53 -10.58 -28.36
N ALA A 117 16.38 -11.28 -28.31
CA ALA A 117 15.61 -11.43 -27.09
C ALA A 117 16.34 -12.22 -26.00
N ARG A 118 17.18 -13.22 -26.38
CA ARG A 118 18.03 -13.95 -25.43
C ARG A 118 19.18 -13.13 -24.89
N ASP A 119 19.83 -12.35 -25.75
CA ASP A 119 20.92 -11.45 -25.34
C ASP A 119 20.39 -10.41 -24.34
N ALA A 120 19.26 -9.78 -24.65
CA ALA A 120 18.57 -8.86 -23.74
C ALA A 120 18.15 -9.55 -22.43
N ALA A 121 17.74 -10.83 -22.49
CA ALA A 121 17.39 -11.59 -21.29
C ALA A 121 18.58 -11.81 -20.37
N GLU A 122 19.79 -12.10 -20.90
CA GLU A 122 21.01 -12.24 -20.10
C GLU A 122 21.38 -10.90 -19.44
N GLU A 123 21.22 -9.78 -20.14
CA GLU A 123 21.44 -8.45 -19.55
C GLU A 123 20.45 -8.18 -18.41
N TRP A 124 19.19 -8.52 -18.59
CA TRP A 124 18.19 -8.36 -17.54
C TRP A 124 18.48 -9.26 -16.32
N LEU A 125 18.90 -10.51 -16.55
CA LEU A 125 19.32 -11.41 -15.47
C LEU A 125 20.52 -10.82 -14.69
N ALA A 126 21.50 -10.27 -15.39
CA ALA A 126 22.60 -9.57 -14.71
C ALA A 126 22.13 -8.36 -13.89
N ARG A 127 21.19 -7.55 -14.43
CA ARG A 127 20.61 -6.37 -13.75
C ARG A 127 19.86 -6.74 -12.47
N VAL A 128 19.25 -7.92 -12.39
CA VAL A 128 18.56 -8.39 -11.19
C VAL A 128 19.46 -9.23 -10.28
N GLY A 129 20.78 -9.25 -10.51
CA GLY A 129 21.77 -9.93 -9.67
C GLY A 129 21.82 -11.45 -9.88
N LEU A 130 21.46 -11.93 -11.08
CA LEU A 130 21.47 -13.34 -11.47
C LEU A 130 22.32 -13.62 -12.73
N PRO A 131 23.56 -13.11 -12.85
CA PRO A 131 24.37 -13.34 -14.05
C PRO A 131 24.68 -14.82 -14.22
N GLY A 132 24.68 -15.33 -15.47
CA GLY A 132 25.02 -16.70 -15.82
C GLY A 132 24.03 -17.76 -15.37
N THR A 133 22.81 -17.39 -14.93
CA THR A 133 21.76 -18.33 -14.52
C THR A 133 20.81 -18.68 -15.66
N GLY A 134 20.99 -18.15 -16.85
CA GLY A 134 20.06 -18.24 -17.96
C GLY A 134 19.68 -19.65 -18.37
N ASP A 135 20.58 -20.64 -18.24
CA ASP A 135 20.35 -22.04 -18.61
C ASP A 135 19.67 -22.86 -17.48
N ARG A 136 19.59 -22.31 -16.25
CA ARG A 136 18.88 -22.99 -15.15
C ARG A 136 17.38 -23.03 -15.42
N ARG A 137 16.71 -23.98 -14.80
CA ARG A 137 15.25 -24.05 -14.76
C ARG A 137 14.70 -23.43 -13.46
N PRO A 138 13.44 -22.94 -13.46
CA PRO A 138 12.83 -22.36 -12.26
C PRO A 138 12.95 -23.23 -10.99
N ALA A 139 12.82 -24.55 -11.12
CA ALA A 139 12.93 -25.48 -10.00
C ALA A 139 14.34 -25.53 -9.36
N GLN A 140 15.35 -24.98 -10.00
CA GLN A 140 16.73 -24.91 -9.51
C GLN A 140 17.06 -23.56 -8.82
N LEU A 141 16.04 -22.69 -8.69
CA LEU A 141 16.16 -21.38 -8.08
C LEU A 141 15.44 -21.34 -6.74
N SER A 142 15.99 -20.56 -5.79
CA SER A 142 15.28 -20.18 -4.57
C SER A 142 14.05 -19.31 -4.90
N GLY A 143 13.13 -19.16 -3.94
CA GLY A 143 11.94 -18.31 -4.11
C GLY A 143 12.31 -16.85 -4.43
N GLY A 144 13.32 -16.29 -3.77
CA GLY A 144 13.82 -14.95 -4.04
C GLY A 144 14.46 -14.81 -5.44
N GLU A 145 15.24 -15.81 -5.89
CA GLU A 145 15.77 -15.83 -7.26
C GLU A 145 14.65 -15.94 -8.29
N GLN A 146 13.62 -16.76 -8.05
CA GLN A 146 12.45 -16.83 -8.94
C GLN A 146 11.73 -15.49 -9.05
N GLN A 147 11.58 -14.76 -7.93
CA GLN A 147 10.97 -13.44 -7.93
C GLN A 147 11.80 -12.42 -8.72
N ARG A 148 13.14 -12.45 -8.58
CA ARG A 148 14.06 -11.62 -9.41
C ARG A 148 13.91 -11.92 -10.89
N VAL A 149 13.80 -13.19 -11.30
CA VAL A 149 13.53 -13.60 -12.68
C VAL A 149 12.17 -13.08 -13.16
N ALA A 150 11.14 -13.13 -12.31
CA ALA A 150 9.81 -12.62 -12.66
C ALA A 150 9.84 -11.09 -12.91
N VAL A 151 10.59 -10.34 -12.09
CA VAL A 151 10.83 -8.90 -12.32
C VAL A 151 11.58 -8.69 -13.64
N ALA A 152 12.66 -9.42 -13.91
CA ALA A 152 13.39 -9.34 -15.15
C ALA A 152 12.49 -9.61 -16.36
N ARG A 153 11.65 -10.67 -16.31
CA ARG A 153 10.66 -10.99 -17.33
C ARG A 153 9.65 -9.88 -17.56
N ALA A 154 9.17 -9.27 -16.48
CA ALA A 154 8.20 -8.18 -16.53
C ALA A 154 8.78 -6.96 -17.23
N LEU A 155 9.99 -6.55 -16.85
CA LEU A 155 10.63 -5.34 -17.37
C LEU A 155 11.25 -5.54 -18.76
N ALA A 156 11.72 -6.75 -19.11
CA ALA A 156 12.19 -7.06 -20.44
C ALA A 156 11.11 -6.93 -21.53
N ALA A 157 9.85 -6.98 -21.14
CA ALA A 157 8.71 -6.74 -22.05
C ALA A 157 8.48 -5.25 -22.36
N GLU A 158 9.27 -4.31 -21.78
CA GLU A 158 9.15 -2.87 -21.94
C GLU A 158 7.71 -2.36 -21.74
N PRO A 159 7.10 -2.67 -20.59
CA PRO A 159 5.70 -2.31 -20.35
C PRO A 159 5.54 -0.80 -20.21
N ARG A 160 4.39 -0.26 -20.63
CA ARG A 160 3.98 1.12 -20.36
C ARG A 160 3.56 1.32 -18.91
N VAL A 161 2.97 0.28 -18.31
CA VAL A 161 2.54 0.27 -16.91
C VAL A 161 2.88 -1.07 -16.28
N VAL A 162 3.45 -1.03 -15.08
CA VAL A 162 3.68 -2.22 -14.23
C VAL A 162 2.65 -2.24 -13.11
N LEU A 163 2.03 -3.38 -12.92
CA LEU A 163 1.15 -3.66 -11.78
C LEU A 163 1.86 -4.66 -10.87
N LEU A 164 1.96 -4.35 -9.59
CA LEU A 164 2.53 -5.20 -8.56
C LEU A 164 1.41 -5.63 -7.60
N ASP A 165 1.20 -6.93 -7.42
CA ASP A 165 0.22 -7.49 -6.47
C ASP A 165 0.96 -8.20 -5.35
N GLU A 166 1.22 -7.49 -4.24
CA GLU A 166 1.90 -7.97 -3.04
C GLU A 166 3.23 -8.71 -3.32
N PRO A 167 4.17 -8.12 -4.06
CA PRO A 167 5.32 -8.83 -4.64
C PRO A 167 6.35 -9.32 -3.60
N LEU A 168 6.23 -8.93 -2.31
CA LEU A 168 7.20 -9.22 -1.26
C LEU A 168 6.66 -10.11 -0.13
N VAL A 169 5.36 -10.46 -0.16
CA VAL A 169 4.67 -11.15 0.96
C VAL A 169 5.23 -12.54 1.28
N ALA A 170 5.67 -13.28 0.27
CA ALA A 170 6.11 -14.67 0.44
C ALA A 170 7.61 -14.79 0.75
N LEU A 171 8.30 -13.68 1.06
CA LEU A 171 9.74 -13.63 1.23
C LEU A 171 10.12 -13.40 2.69
N ASP A 172 11.26 -13.94 3.09
CA ASP A 172 11.87 -13.60 4.37
C ASP A 172 12.33 -12.12 4.38
N ALA A 173 12.54 -11.55 5.56
CA ALA A 173 12.81 -10.13 5.73
C ALA A 173 14.07 -9.64 5.00
N VAL A 174 15.12 -10.48 4.89
CA VAL A 174 16.37 -10.12 4.21
C VAL A 174 16.13 -10.06 2.70
N THR A 175 15.58 -11.15 2.13
CA THR A 175 15.24 -11.24 0.72
C THR A 175 14.24 -10.16 0.30
N ALA A 176 13.21 -9.89 1.13
CA ALA A 176 12.26 -8.81 0.88
C ALA A 176 12.94 -7.44 0.81
N SER A 177 13.91 -7.16 1.71
CA SER A 177 14.66 -5.91 1.70
C SER A 177 15.50 -5.75 0.42
N GLU A 178 16.19 -6.80 -0.02
CA GLU A 178 16.99 -6.80 -1.25
C GLU A 178 16.10 -6.59 -2.50
N ILE A 179 14.99 -7.31 -2.59
CA ILE A 179 14.06 -7.18 -3.72
C ILE A 179 13.39 -5.81 -3.71
N ARG A 180 13.05 -5.25 -2.55
CA ARG A 180 12.52 -3.89 -2.42
C ARG A 180 13.49 -2.85 -2.97
N ALA A 181 14.77 -2.93 -2.60
CA ALA A 181 15.80 -2.04 -3.12
C ALA A 181 15.95 -2.16 -4.65
N MET A 182 15.98 -3.39 -5.16
CA MET A 182 16.03 -3.66 -6.60
C MET A 182 14.79 -3.13 -7.33
N LEU A 183 13.57 -3.36 -6.81
CA LEU A 183 12.33 -2.85 -7.41
C LEU A 183 12.36 -1.32 -7.48
N ARG A 184 12.73 -0.64 -6.39
CA ARG A 184 12.87 0.82 -6.36
C ARG A 184 13.79 1.34 -7.46
N GLU A 185 14.94 0.70 -7.65
CA GLU A 185 15.93 1.09 -8.67
C GLU A 185 15.41 0.81 -10.09
N ARG A 186 14.82 -0.38 -10.31
CA ARG A 186 14.44 -0.83 -11.66
C ARG A 186 13.10 -0.25 -12.14
N LEU A 187 12.25 0.18 -11.22
CA LEU A 187 10.96 0.82 -11.55
C LEU A 187 11.07 2.34 -11.62
N ALA A 188 12.25 2.93 -11.32
CA ALA A 188 12.45 4.36 -11.43
C ALA A 188 12.13 4.85 -12.85
N GLY A 189 11.16 5.77 -12.98
CA GLY A 189 10.67 6.28 -14.25
C GLY A 189 9.68 5.36 -14.99
N VAL A 190 9.31 4.21 -14.42
CA VAL A 190 8.27 3.31 -14.97
C VAL A 190 6.95 3.57 -14.23
N THR A 191 5.89 3.89 -14.97
CA THR A 191 4.55 4.08 -14.39
C THR A 191 4.09 2.79 -13.70
N THR A 192 3.87 2.86 -12.38
CA THR A 192 3.65 1.67 -11.56
C THR A 192 2.46 1.82 -10.62
N VAL A 193 1.64 0.78 -10.50
CA VAL A 193 0.61 0.65 -9.46
C VAL A 193 0.95 -0.57 -8.61
N ALA A 194 1.27 -0.36 -7.35
CA ALA A 194 1.68 -1.41 -6.41
C ALA A 194 0.61 -1.63 -5.34
N VAL A 195 0.01 -2.80 -5.28
CA VAL A 195 -0.80 -3.22 -4.13
C VAL A 195 0.12 -3.81 -3.08
N THR A 196 0.04 -3.31 -1.87
CA THR A 196 0.72 -3.85 -0.69
C THR A 196 -0.15 -3.70 0.55
N HIS A 197 0.13 -4.47 1.58
CA HIS A 197 -0.44 -4.29 2.93
C HIS A 197 0.61 -3.80 3.94
N ASP A 198 1.87 -3.64 3.52
CA ASP A 198 2.98 -3.16 4.34
C ASP A 198 3.27 -1.68 4.05
N ALA A 199 3.18 -0.85 5.09
CA ALA A 199 3.50 0.58 5.00
C ALA A 199 4.99 0.83 4.68
N ILE A 200 5.89 -0.10 5.04
CA ILE A 200 7.31 -0.01 4.72
C ILE A 200 7.50 -0.15 3.20
N ASP A 201 6.80 -1.08 2.58
CA ASP A 201 6.85 -1.26 1.13
C ASP A 201 6.31 -0.02 0.40
N ALA A 202 5.15 0.49 0.85
CA ALA A 202 4.57 1.70 0.28
C ALA A 202 5.52 2.91 0.42
N ALA A 203 6.13 3.10 1.60
CA ALA A 203 7.06 4.21 1.86
C ALA A 203 8.38 4.09 1.07
N ALA A 204 8.81 2.86 0.77
CA ALA A 204 10.05 2.63 0.05
C ALA A 204 9.90 2.70 -1.47
N LEU A 205 8.74 2.30 -2.01
CA LEU A 205 8.55 2.13 -3.45
C LEU A 205 7.71 3.25 -4.08
N ALA A 206 6.79 3.87 -3.34
CA ALA A 206 5.78 4.72 -3.94
C ALA A 206 5.97 6.22 -3.65
N ASP A 207 5.56 7.04 -4.61
CA ASP A 207 5.48 8.50 -4.49
C ASP A 207 4.18 8.91 -3.81
N ARG A 208 3.08 8.22 -4.15
CA ARG A 208 1.73 8.49 -3.66
C ARG A 208 1.06 7.21 -3.14
N LEU A 209 0.25 7.38 -2.10
CA LEU A 209 -0.53 6.32 -1.46
C LEU A 209 -2.02 6.56 -1.65
N VAL A 210 -2.73 5.51 -2.03
CA VAL A 210 -4.18 5.46 -2.18
C VAL A 210 -4.74 4.42 -1.19
N ILE A 211 -5.63 4.86 -0.31
CA ILE A 211 -6.34 3.97 0.63
C ILE A 211 -7.68 3.59 0.03
N VAL A 212 -7.92 2.29 -0.08
CA VAL A 212 -9.18 1.73 -0.59
C VAL A 212 -9.94 1.03 0.53
N GLU A 213 -11.19 1.42 0.72
CA GLU A 213 -12.10 0.83 1.69
C GLU A 213 -13.45 0.55 1.03
N ARG A 214 -13.95 -0.68 1.18
CA ARG A 214 -15.25 -1.09 0.64
C ARG A 214 -15.45 -0.72 -0.82
N GLY A 215 -14.40 -0.90 -1.63
CA GLY A 215 -14.42 -0.61 -3.07
C GLY A 215 -14.27 0.86 -3.46
N ARG A 216 -14.01 1.77 -2.54
CA ARG A 216 -13.86 3.22 -2.80
C ARG A 216 -12.53 3.74 -2.30
N VAL A 217 -12.01 4.75 -2.99
CA VAL A 217 -10.87 5.53 -2.49
C VAL A 217 -11.37 6.45 -1.36
N THR A 218 -10.77 6.30 -0.17
CA THR A 218 -11.13 7.11 1.01
C THR A 218 -10.09 8.17 1.34
N GLN A 219 -8.84 7.93 0.94
CA GLN A 219 -7.76 8.90 1.10
C GLN A 219 -6.70 8.66 0.03
N GLU A 220 -6.11 9.75 -0.49
CA GLU A 220 -4.95 9.70 -1.38
C GLU A 220 -4.06 10.93 -1.18
N GLY A 221 -2.77 10.78 -1.49
CA GLY A 221 -1.78 11.84 -1.40
C GLY A 221 -0.35 11.30 -1.32
N PRO A 222 0.66 12.17 -1.13
CA PRO A 222 2.02 11.74 -0.87
C PRO A 222 2.06 10.71 0.27
N VAL A 223 2.87 9.65 0.13
CA VAL A 223 2.89 8.55 1.11
C VAL A 223 3.07 9.06 2.53
N ARG A 224 4.00 10.00 2.73
CA ARG A 224 4.29 10.58 4.04
C ARG A 224 3.06 11.24 4.65
N ASP A 225 2.30 11.99 3.84
CA ASP A 225 1.15 12.77 4.32
C ASP A 225 0.01 11.83 4.72
N VAL A 226 -0.30 10.83 3.87
CA VAL A 226 -1.35 9.85 4.16
C VAL A 226 -1.04 9.05 5.42
N LEU A 227 0.23 8.61 5.59
CA LEU A 227 0.64 7.84 6.77
C LEU A 227 0.73 8.70 8.04
N SER A 228 1.02 10.01 7.94
CA SER A 228 1.12 10.89 9.10
C SER A 228 -0.20 11.53 9.53
N THR A 229 -1.16 11.65 8.61
CA THR A 229 -2.47 12.26 8.85
C THR A 229 -3.62 11.39 8.33
N PRO A 230 -3.80 10.19 8.90
CA PRO A 230 -4.81 9.25 8.44
C PRO A 230 -6.23 9.78 8.72
N LEU A 231 -7.08 9.78 7.68
CA LEU A 231 -8.45 10.28 7.76
C LEU A 231 -9.44 9.21 8.24
N THR A 232 -9.06 7.93 8.18
CA THR A 232 -9.92 6.79 8.55
C THR A 232 -9.20 5.86 9.53
N ASP A 233 -9.96 5.02 10.23
CA ASP A 233 -9.39 4.00 11.12
C ASP A 233 -8.56 2.96 10.36
N VAL A 234 -8.91 2.70 9.09
CA VAL A 234 -8.13 1.79 8.24
C VAL A 234 -6.79 2.40 7.88
N ALA A 235 -6.78 3.67 7.46
CA ALA A 235 -5.55 4.41 7.17
C ALA A 235 -4.65 4.50 8.40
N ALA A 236 -5.23 4.77 9.59
CA ALA A 236 -4.50 4.82 10.84
C ALA A 236 -3.83 3.47 11.18
N ARG A 237 -4.57 2.36 11.07
CA ARG A 237 -4.01 1.02 11.30
C ARG A 237 -2.88 0.68 10.32
N ILE A 238 -3.04 1.05 9.05
CA ILE A 238 -1.98 0.88 8.03
C ILE A 238 -0.73 1.66 8.43
N ALA A 239 -0.91 2.87 8.96
CA ALA A 239 0.19 3.72 9.44
C ALA A 239 0.77 3.28 10.81
N GLY A 240 0.21 2.26 11.46
CA GLY A 240 0.60 1.85 12.81
C GLY A 240 0.21 2.88 13.88
N LEU A 241 -0.85 3.66 13.61
CA LEU A 241 -1.35 4.69 14.51
C LEU A 241 -2.69 4.31 15.13
N GLU A 242 -2.89 4.71 16.37
CA GLU A 242 -4.19 4.81 17.00
C GLU A 242 -4.90 6.06 16.51
N ARG A 243 -6.21 5.98 16.33
CA ARG A 243 -7.08 7.07 15.92
C ARG A 243 -8.31 7.12 16.83
N VAL A 244 -8.47 8.21 17.51
CA VAL A 244 -9.57 8.44 18.46
C VAL A 244 -10.35 9.66 18.02
N VAL A 245 -11.65 9.52 17.79
CA VAL A 245 -12.54 10.62 17.37
C VAL A 245 -13.10 11.34 18.60
N GLY A 246 -13.12 12.66 18.60
CA GLY A 246 -13.65 13.50 19.64
C GLY A 246 -13.88 14.92 19.14
N GLU A 247 -13.86 15.90 20.05
CA GLU A 247 -14.15 17.30 19.77
C GLU A 247 -13.04 18.23 20.23
N ALA A 248 -12.91 19.38 19.58
CA ALA A 248 -12.07 20.48 20.05
C ALA A 248 -12.76 21.22 21.19
N ARG A 249 -12.06 21.45 22.33
CA ARG A 249 -12.52 22.31 23.44
C ARG A 249 -11.34 23.00 24.11
N GLY A 250 -11.35 24.31 24.10
CA GLY A 250 -10.31 25.13 24.75
C GLY A 250 -8.91 24.80 24.20
N GLY A 251 -8.76 24.68 22.88
CA GLY A 251 -7.50 24.41 22.21
C GLY A 251 -6.96 22.97 22.38
N ALA A 252 -7.75 22.03 22.88
CA ALA A 252 -7.38 20.64 23.08
C ALA A 252 -8.42 19.70 22.46
N PHE A 253 -8.01 18.45 22.22
CA PHE A 253 -8.92 17.35 21.87
C PHE A 253 -9.57 16.81 23.14
N VAL A 254 -10.88 16.55 23.10
CA VAL A 254 -11.66 16.01 24.22
C VAL A 254 -12.56 14.88 23.75
N ARG A 255 -12.57 13.76 24.50
CA ARG A 255 -13.50 12.65 24.35
C ARG A 255 -13.81 12.05 25.73
N GLY A 256 -15.03 12.21 26.21
CA GLY A 256 -15.37 11.80 27.59
C GLY A 256 -14.47 12.50 28.61
N ALA A 257 -13.78 11.73 29.43
CA ALA A 257 -12.80 12.24 30.40
C ALA A 257 -11.43 12.53 29.77
N LEU A 258 -11.15 11.98 28.61
CA LEU A 258 -9.86 12.13 27.93
C LEU A 258 -9.68 13.56 27.40
N ARG A 259 -8.54 14.17 27.77
CA ARG A 259 -8.10 15.45 27.22
C ARG A 259 -6.66 15.32 26.71
N LEU A 260 -6.44 15.61 25.43
CA LEU A 260 -5.12 15.59 24.79
C LEU A 260 -4.77 16.96 24.25
N ALA A 261 -3.52 17.34 24.43
CA ALA A 261 -2.92 18.51 23.81
C ALA A 261 -2.01 18.07 22.65
N SER A 262 -1.74 18.96 21.71
CA SER A 262 -0.74 18.74 20.67
C SER A 262 0.25 19.90 20.61
N ALA A 263 1.52 19.58 20.44
CA ALA A 263 2.57 20.57 20.20
C ALA A 263 2.63 21.00 18.72
N ASP A 264 2.03 20.22 17.80
CA ASP A 264 2.02 20.50 16.37
C ASP A 264 1.17 21.74 16.02
N PRO A 265 1.72 22.74 15.29
CA PRO A 265 1.00 23.97 14.95
C PRO A 265 -0.28 23.73 14.15
N ALA A 266 -0.29 22.80 13.19
CA ALA A 266 -1.47 22.50 12.38
C ALA A 266 -2.58 21.87 13.24
N SER A 267 -2.23 20.97 14.15
CA SER A 267 -3.15 20.38 15.13
C SER A 267 -3.76 21.43 16.06
N ARG A 268 -2.97 22.39 16.53
CA ARG A 268 -3.46 23.49 17.36
C ARG A 268 -4.42 24.40 16.60
N ALA A 269 -4.13 24.66 15.32
CA ALA A 269 -5.04 25.44 14.47
C ALA A 269 -6.40 24.74 14.30
N LEU A 270 -6.41 23.43 14.13
CA LEU A 270 -7.65 22.64 14.06
C LEU A 270 -8.43 22.67 15.39
N ALA A 271 -7.72 22.60 16.52
CA ALA A 271 -8.33 22.61 17.85
C ALA A 271 -8.76 24.01 18.33
N ALA A 272 -8.44 25.08 17.59
CA ALA A 272 -8.84 26.45 17.93
C ALA A 272 -10.34 26.73 17.79
N THR A 273 -11.06 25.89 17.00
CA THR A 273 -12.51 26.03 16.81
C THR A 273 -13.23 25.05 17.75
N ASP A 274 -13.78 25.56 18.85
CA ASP A 274 -14.52 24.74 19.80
C ASP A 274 -15.73 24.07 19.14
N GLY A 275 -15.96 22.80 19.46
CA GLY A 275 -17.01 21.97 18.88
C GLY A 275 -16.63 21.32 17.54
N ALA A 276 -15.47 21.64 16.95
CA ALA A 276 -15.02 20.97 15.73
C ALA A 276 -14.77 19.48 16.00
N THR A 277 -15.31 18.59 15.13
CA THR A 277 -15.03 17.16 15.21
C THR A 277 -13.61 16.88 14.71
N LEU A 278 -12.78 16.30 15.55
CA LEU A 278 -11.38 15.98 15.31
C LEU A 278 -11.12 14.50 15.56
N ALA A 279 -10.03 13.98 15.00
CA ALA A 279 -9.43 12.76 15.48
C ALA A 279 -8.02 13.03 16.01
N ALA A 280 -7.72 12.53 17.21
CA ALA A 280 -6.36 12.46 17.74
C ALA A 280 -5.70 11.20 17.20
N VAL A 281 -4.48 11.34 16.66
CA VAL A 281 -3.66 10.22 16.16
C VAL A 281 -2.33 10.19 16.88
N TYR A 282 -1.90 9.00 17.29
CA TYR A 282 -0.65 8.75 18.01
C TYR A 282 -0.24 7.29 17.87
N ARG A 283 0.99 6.92 18.22
CA ARG A 283 1.39 5.51 18.29
C ARG A 283 1.07 4.96 19.67
N ALA A 284 0.53 3.74 19.76
CA ALA A 284 0.23 3.10 21.03
C ALA A 284 1.44 3.05 21.99
N ILE A 285 2.66 2.91 21.44
CA ILE A 285 3.91 2.91 22.21
C ILE A 285 4.30 4.29 22.79
N ASP A 286 3.75 5.38 22.26
CA ASP A 286 3.98 6.73 22.79
C ASP A 286 3.03 7.06 23.95
N ALA A 287 1.99 6.24 24.17
CA ALA A 287 1.10 6.39 25.32
C ALA A 287 1.75 5.85 26.60
N ARG A 288 1.45 6.48 27.72
CA ARG A 288 2.01 6.17 29.04
C ARG A 288 0.92 5.81 30.02
N LEU A 289 1.21 4.83 30.86
CA LEU A 289 0.36 4.45 32.01
C LEU A 289 0.95 5.04 33.30
N GLY A 290 0.09 5.28 34.28
CA GLY A 290 0.50 5.80 35.58
C GLY A 290 0.39 7.32 35.75
N GLU A 291 0.13 8.07 34.68
CA GLU A 291 -0.07 9.52 34.69
C GLU A 291 -1.18 9.94 33.71
N GLY A 292 -1.84 11.07 33.97
CA GLY A 292 -2.83 11.68 33.07
C GLY A 292 -4.27 11.41 33.46
N THR A 293 -5.11 11.05 32.47
CA THR A 293 -6.57 10.88 32.65
C THR A 293 -6.89 9.46 33.16
N PRO A 294 -7.78 9.31 34.18
CA PRO A 294 -8.27 8.00 34.57
C PRO A 294 -9.17 7.42 33.48
N VAL A 295 -8.79 6.23 32.98
CA VAL A 295 -9.50 5.51 31.91
C VAL A 295 -9.73 4.07 32.33
N ARG A 296 -10.83 3.46 31.84
CA ARG A 296 -11.17 2.07 32.17
C ARG A 296 -10.55 1.11 31.16
N VAL A 297 -9.86 0.10 31.63
CA VAL A 297 -9.28 -0.97 30.82
C VAL A 297 -10.38 -1.88 30.27
N VAL A 298 -10.39 -2.09 28.96
CA VAL A 298 -11.32 -2.98 28.25
C VAL A 298 -10.70 -4.36 28.04
N SER A 299 -9.45 -4.38 27.50
CA SER A 299 -8.71 -5.64 27.29
C SER A 299 -7.21 -5.42 27.49
N VAL A 300 -6.50 -6.52 27.70
CA VAL A 300 -5.04 -6.61 27.77
C VAL A 300 -4.60 -7.69 26.82
N GLU A 301 -3.85 -7.34 25.79
CA GLU A 301 -3.53 -8.19 24.64
C GLU A 301 -2.02 -8.29 24.43
N PRO A 302 -1.45 -9.50 24.29
CA PRO A 302 -0.03 -9.62 23.94
C PRO A 302 0.23 -9.10 22.53
N THR A 303 1.37 -8.43 22.34
CA THR A 303 1.89 -8.01 21.03
C THR A 303 3.29 -8.55 20.83
N PRO A 304 3.84 -8.58 19.61
CA PRO A 304 5.23 -9.01 19.39
C PRO A 304 6.27 -8.19 20.16
N THR A 305 5.96 -6.95 20.52
CA THR A 305 6.87 -5.97 21.13
C THR A 305 6.56 -5.69 22.61
N GLY A 306 5.41 -6.18 23.12
CA GLY A 306 5.01 -5.91 24.50
C GLY A 306 3.60 -6.37 24.83
N VAL A 307 2.86 -5.53 25.51
CA VAL A 307 1.45 -5.74 25.88
C VAL A 307 0.65 -4.50 25.53
N ARG A 308 -0.44 -4.67 24.80
CA ARG A 308 -1.39 -3.61 24.49
C ARG A 308 -2.48 -3.57 25.54
N VAL A 309 -2.57 -2.46 26.24
CA VAL A 309 -3.65 -2.13 27.15
C VAL A 309 -4.67 -1.29 26.39
N VAL A 310 -5.84 -1.87 26.12
CA VAL A 310 -6.93 -1.21 25.40
C VAL A 310 -7.89 -0.61 26.39
N THR A 311 -8.23 0.66 26.19
CA THR A 311 -9.22 1.38 26.99
C THR A 311 -10.39 1.85 26.13
N ALA A 312 -11.44 2.41 26.73
CA ALA A 312 -12.57 2.98 25.99
C ALA A 312 -12.14 4.24 25.20
N GLU A 313 -11.10 4.91 25.62
CA GLU A 313 -10.61 6.18 25.06
C GLU A 313 -9.46 6.03 24.07
N GLY A 314 -8.74 4.87 24.10
CA GLY A 314 -7.61 4.62 23.24
C GLY A 314 -6.79 3.42 23.69
N SER A 315 -5.57 3.23 23.20
CA SER A 315 -4.70 2.15 23.65
C SER A 315 -3.27 2.62 23.95
N ALA A 316 -2.58 1.86 24.81
CA ALA A 316 -1.17 2.00 25.10
C ALA A 316 -0.46 0.67 24.88
N GLU A 317 0.76 0.71 24.36
CA GLU A 317 1.63 -0.48 24.27
C GLU A 317 2.81 -0.29 25.24
N VAL A 318 2.89 -1.18 26.23
CA VAL A 318 3.82 -1.07 27.35
C VAL A 318 4.63 -2.37 27.52
N ALA A 319 5.70 -2.30 28.30
CA ALA A 319 6.47 -3.49 28.61
C ALA A 319 5.64 -4.50 29.42
N PRO A 320 5.88 -5.82 29.29
CA PRO A 320 5.12 -6.86 30.00
C PRO A 320 5.09 -6.67 31.53
N ILE A 321 6.17 -6.13 32.09
CA ILE A 321 6.27 -5.87 33.53
C ILE A 321 5.31 -4.77 34.00
N GLU A 322 5.07 -3.74 33.17
CA GLU A 322 4.16 -2.64 33.47
C GLU A 322 2.70 -3.08 33.43
N ALA A 323 2.39 -4.04 32.54
CA ALA A 323 1.05 -4.58 32.38
C ALA A 323 0.75 -5.75 33.33
N ALA A 324 1.72 -6.28 34.08
CA ALA A 324 1.59 -7.53 34.83
C ALA A 324 0.46 -7.54 35.87
N SER A 325 0.16 -6.41 36.47
CA SER A 325 -0.92 -6.23 37.45
C SER A 325 -2.23 -5.73 36.88
N ILE A 326 -2.26 -5.32 35.60
CA ILE A 326 -3.44 -4.70 34.97
C ILE A 326 -4.41 -5.78 34.51
N ARG A 327 -5.70 -5.59 34.80
CA ARG A 327 -6.78 -6.49 34.41
C ARG A 327 -7.91 -5.73 33.70
N PRO A 328 -8.68 -6.35 32.83
CA PRO A 328 -9.91 -5.79 32.29
C PRO A 328 -10.84 -5.34 33.43
N GLY A 329 -11.35 -4.12 33.33
CA GLY A 329 -12.17 -3.48 34.36
C GLY A 329 -11.43 -2.54 35.29
N ASP A 330 -10.12 -2.63 35.38
CA ASP A 330 -9.30 -1.70 36.20
C ASP A 330 -9.38 -0.27 35.64
N THR A 331 -9.14 0.70 36.54
CA THR A 331 -8.93 2.10 36.16
C THR A 331 -7.44 2.41 36.22
N VAL A 332 -6.89 2.87 35.11
CA VAL A 332 -5.49 3.28 35.00
C VAL A 332 -5.41 4.75 34.63
N LEU A 333 -4.36 5.42 35.06
CA LEU A 333 -4.03 6.75 34.55
C LEU A 333 -3.35 6.59 33.19
N TRP A 334 -3.78 7.38 32.22
CA TRP A 334 -3.32 7.26 30.83
C TRP A 334 -3.06 8.64 30.22
N SER A 335 -1.96 8.78 29.51
CA SER A 335 -1.59 10.01 28.82
C SER A 335 -0.84 9.74 27.52
N VAL A 336 -0.80 10.73 26.62
CA VAL A 336 0.12 10.78 25.48
C VAL A 336 0.80 12.14 25.48
N PRO A 337 2.15 12.20 25.42
CA PRO A 337 2.88 13.45 25.37
C PRO A 337 2.44 14.34 24.20
N PRO A 338 2.27 15.67 24.39
CA PRO A 338 1.75 16.58 23.35
C PRO A 338 2.55 16.59 22.05
N GLU A 339 3.86 16.33 22.10
CA GLU A 339 4.75 16.21 20.95
C GLU A 339 4.55 14.93 20.13
N ARG A 340 3.80 13.96 20.67
CA ARG A 340 3.48 12.65 20.06
C ARG A 340 2.06 12.56 19.54
N VAL A 341 1.23 13.56 19.80
CA VAL A 341 -0.17 13.62 19.37
C VAL A 341 -0.31 14.58 18.20
N ARG A 342 -1.02 14.15 17.17
CA ARG A 342 -1.51 15.03 16.11
C ARG A 342 -3.03 15.01 16.07
N PHE A 343 -3.62 16.13 15.68
CA PHE A 343 -5.03 16.21 15.38
C PHE A 343 -5.24 16.27 13.87
N VAL A 344 -6.21 15.53 13.40
CA VAL A 344 -6.62 15.51 12.00
C VAL A 344 -8.12 15.79 11.92
N ALA A 345 -8.56 16.39 10.82
CA ALA A 345 -9.99 16.59 10.60
C ALA A 345 -10.70 15.23 10.54
N SER A 346 -11.80 15.08 11.26
CA SER A 346 -12.67 13.90 11.12
C SER A 346 -13.74 14.20 10.07
N ARG A 347 -13.84 13.33 9.06
CA ARG A 347 -14.91 13.35 8.07
C ARG A 347 -16.07 12.46 8.50
#